data_8ab9d4e014d724f6df5f3d69fd5b1d34
#
_entry.id   8ab9d4e014d724f6df5f3d69fd5b1d34
#
_cell.length_a   1.000
_cell.length_b   1.000
_cell.length_c   1.000
_cell.angle_alpha   90.00
_cell.angle_beta   90.00
_cell.angle_gamma   90.00
#
_symmetry.space_group_name_H-M   'P 1'
#
loop_
_entity.id
_entity.type
_entity.pdbx_description
1 polymer ?
#
loop_
_entity_poly.entity_id
_entity_poly.type
_entity_poly.pdbx_seq_one_letter_code
_entity_poly.pdbx_strand_id
1 'polypeptide(L)'
;MIKRIKLRALTYLRNIYARIICPQVCFFCGEETGTGIPLCSKCLQKEITEPVLFRLKNPEKFCSSCGKILISEKEFCTDCRAKLREKENLRTEEREKSKKEDCAKPLLIQSDFLKKVYTIYPYKGRGGELLRLWKNQNMRGFAEIYASAIASFIEGMPELQNVPMVPVPPRPKKIKSKGWDQIEDLSLYLEQIYNLPILRCLKRMDGASQKSLSKEKRASNLKGKIFLKRQKSFSKSEDLKTVLPEKLIILDDVMTTGATLNFCAAALKEGGCKEVIGLCLFFD
;
A
#
# COMPACT_ATOMS: atom_id res chain seq x y z
N MET A 1 -15.87 -19.67 2.24
CA MET A 1 -17.01 -19.71 1.27
C MET A 1 -18.12 -18.72 1.63
N ILE A 2 -18.70 -18.77 2.82
CA ILE A 2 -19.84 -17.92 3.24
C ILE A 2 -19.56 -16.41 3.16
N LYS A 3 -18.38 -15.92 3.57
CA LYS A 3 -18.01 -14.48 3.50
C LYS A 3 -17.95 -13.97 2.06
N ARG A 4 -17.44 -14.79 1.13
CA ARG A 4 -17.33 -14.45 -0.31
C ARG A 4 -18.72 -14.33 -0.96
N ILE A 5 -19.63 -15.24 -0.60
CA ILE A 5 -21.03 -15.18 -1.06
C ILE A 5 -21.70 -13.91 -0.54
N LYS A 6 -21.48 -13.53 0.72
CA LYS A 6 -22.05 -12.32 1.31
C LYS A 6 -21.56 -11.04 0.60
N LEU A 7 -20.26 -10.92 0.32
CA LEU A 7 -19.73 -9.72 -0.34
C LEU A 7 -20.26 -9.60 -1.78
N ARG A 8 -20.29 -10.70 -2.55
CA ARG A 8 -20.85 -10.71 -3.90
C ARG A 8 -22.34 -10.39 -3.92
N ALA A 9 -23.11 -10.94 -2.99
CA ALA A 9 -24.53 -10.64 -2.85
C ALA A 9 -24.77 -9.17 -2.49
N LEU A 10 -24.00 -8.58 -1.57
CA LEU A 10 -24.09 -7.17 -1.21
C LEU A 10 -23.74 -6.25 -2.37
N THR A 11 -22.71 -6.57 -3.14
CA THR A 11 -22.35 -5.84 -4.37
C THR A 11 -23.47 -5.89 -5.40
N TYR A 12 -24.06 -7.06 -5.62
CA TYR A 12 -25.19 -7.24 -6.53
C TYR A 12 -26.43 -6.44 -6.10
N LEU A 13 -26.81 -6.55 -4.81
CA LEU A 13 -27.94 -5.78 -4.26
C LEU A 13 -27.72 -4.28 -4.33
N ARG A 14 -26.51 -3.81 -4.04
CA ARG A 14 -26.14 -2.40 -4.18
C ARG A 14 -26.31 -1.92 -5.62
N ASN A 15 -25.88 -2.71 -6.59
CA ASN A 15 -26.00 -2.34 -8.01
C ASN A 15 -27.46 -2.30 -8.47
N ILE A 16 -28.32 -3.25 -8.01
CA ILE A 16 -29.77 -3.18 -8.26
C ILE A 16 -30.38 -1.93 -7.66
N TYR A 17 -30.07 -1.67 -6.38
CA TYR A 17 -30.56 -0.48 -5.69
C TYR A 17 -30.18 0.81 -6.42
N ALA A 18 -28.90 0.92 -6.84
CA ALA A 18 -28.38 2.07 -7.55
C ALA A 18 -29.03 2.26 -8.93
N ARG A 19 -29.43 1.17 -9.61
CA ARG A 19 -30.12 1.27 -10.92
C ARG A 19 -31.58 1.66 -10.82
N ILE A 20 -32.28 1.20 -9.79
CA ILE A 20 -33.74 1.27 -9.75
C ILE A 20 -34.22 2.37 -8.79
N ILE A 21 -33.57 2.50 -7.62
CA ILE A 21 -34.09 3.34 -6.53
C ILE A 21 -33.33 4.65 -6.40
N CYS A 22 -31.99 4.62 -6.57
CA CYS A 22 -31.15 5.79 -6.39
C CYS A 22 -30.06 5.81 -7.47
N PRO A 23 -30.35 6.24 -8.70
CA PRO A 23 -29.37 6.29 -9.77
C PRO A 23 -28.20 7.18 -9.37
N GLN A 24 -27.00 6.63 -9.52
CA GLN A 24 -25.76 7.35 -9.21
C GLN A 24 -25.29 8.07 -10.47
N VAL A 25 -24.77 9.28 -10.28
CA VAL A 25 -24.14 10.04 -11.36
C VAL A 25 -22.64 9.96 -11.25
N CYS A 26 -21.98 9.99 -12.38
CA CYS A 26 -20.52 9.99 -12.45
C CYS A 26 -19.98 11.30 -11.86
N PHE A 27 -19.04 11.17 -10.92
CA PHE A 27 -18.42 12.32 -10.27
C PHE A 27 -17.72 13.28 -11.25
N PHE A 28 -17.20 12.76 -12.37
CA PHE A 28 -16.43 13.58 -13.31
C PHE A 28 -17.27 14.17 -14.46
N CYS A 29 -18.23 13.45 -14.99
CA CYS A 29 -18.99 13.91 -16.17
C CYS A 29 -20.49 14.10 -15.93
N GLY A 30 -21.01 13.72 -14.77
CA GLY A 30 -22.43 13.84 -14.44
C GLY A 30 -23.33 12.80 -15.13
N GLU A 31 -22.82 11.92 -16.02
CA GLU A 31 -23.61 10.87 -16.65
C GLU A 31 -24.06 9.83 -15.62
N GLU A 32 -25.21 9.21 -15.81
CA GLU A 32 -25.67 8.10 -14.98
C GLU A 32 -24.71 6.92 -15.09
N THR A 33 -24.36 6.33 -13.92
CA THR A 33 -23.39 5.24 -13.91
C THR A 33 -24.02 3.86 -14.10
N GLY A 34 -25.31 3.73 -13.83
CA GLY A 34 -26.03 2.44 -13.85
C GLY A 34 -25.48 1.40 -12.87
N THR A 35 -24.59 1.80 -11.99
CA THR A 35 -23.93 0.94 -10.97
C THR A 35 -23.86 1.69 -9.65
N GLY A 36 -23.61 0.98 -8.54
CA GLY A 36 -23.36 1.62 -7.24
C GLY A 36 -21.96 2.24 -7.11
N ILE A 37 -21.29 2.50 -8.25
CA ILE A 37 -19.96 3.08 -8.34
C ILE A 37 -20.11 4.52 -8.87
N PRO A 38 -19.45 5.52 -8.29
CA PRO A 38 -19.61 6.92 -8.68
C PRO A 38 -18.79 7.30 -9.94
N LEU A 39 -18.55 6.37 -10.83
CA LEU A 39 -17.86 6.56 -12.11
C LEU A 39 -18.61 5.82 -13.22
N CYS A 40 -18.88 6.49 -14.33
CA CYS A 40 -19.39 5.84 -15.55
C CYS A 40 -18.28 5.00 -16.21
N SER A 41 -18.63 4.13 -17.13
CA SER A 41 -17.69 3.25 -17.83
C SER A 41 -16.55 3.99 -18.52
N LYS A 42 -16.83 5.11 -19.17
CA LYS A 42 -15.82 5.96 -19.85
C LYS A 42 -14.81 6.55 -18.84
N CYS A 43 -15.31 7.14 -17.74
CA CYS A 43 -14.44 7.71 -16.72
C CYS A 43 -13.67 6.62 -15.95
N LEU A 44 -14.28 5.46 -15.70
CA LEU A 44 -13.61 4.30 -15.11
C LEU A 44 -12.46 3.83 -16.01
N GLN A 45 -12.70 3.69 -17.31
CA GLN A 45 -11.67 3.31 -18.27
C GLN A 45 -10.50 4.30 -18.22
N LYS A 46 -10.78 5.58 -18.38
CA LYS A 46 -9.77 6.65 -18.49
C LYS A 46 -8.98 6.87 -17.20
N GLU A 47 -9.65 6.93 -16.06
CA GLU A 47 -9.01 7.34 -14.80
C GLU A 47 -8.47 6.15 -13.96
N ILE A 48 -8.95 4.94 -14.24
CA ILE A 48 -8.57 3.74 -13.48
C ILE A 48 -7.84 2.73 -14.35
N THR A 49 -8.44 2.29 -15.46
CA THR A 49 -7.89 1.18 -16.26
C THR A 49 -6.69 1.60 -17.09
N GLU A 50 -6.77 2.71 -17.80
CA GLU A 50 -5.68 3.19 -18.66
C GLU A 50 -4.37 3.45 -17.91
N PRO A 51 -4.36 4.06 -16.70
CA PRO A 51 -3.12 4.21 -15.93
C PRO A 51 -2.46 2.87 -15.55
N VAL A 52 -3.26 1.84 -15.22
CA VAL A 52 -2.72 0.50 -14.96
C VAL A 52 -2.06 -0.06 -16.20
N LEU A 53 -2.75 0.00 -17.34
CA LEU A 53 -2.23 -0.49 -18.62
C LEU A 53 -0.99 0.30 -19.06
N PHE A 54 -0.99 1.62 -18.87
CA PHE A 54 0.17 2.47 -19.15
C PHE A 54 1.37 2.06 -18.29
N ARG A 55 1.16 1.81 -17.00
CA ARG A 55 2.18 1.37 -16.07
C ARG A 55 2.79 0.03 -16.49
N LEU A 56 1.96 -0.93 -16.89
CA LEU A 56 2.38 -2.25 -17.33
C LEU A 56 3.17 -2.22 -18.65
N LYS A 57 2.73 -1.37 -19.59
CA LYS A 57 3.35 -1.25 -20.92
C LYS A 57 4.64 -0.45 -20.93
N ASN A 58 4.86 0.42 -19.95
CA ASN A 58 5.98 1.35 -19.91
C ASN A 58 6.71 1.31 -18.54
N PRO A 59 7.22 0.15 -18.11
CA PRO A 59 7.86 0.03 -16.79
C PRO A 59 9.06 0.95 -16.64
N GLU A 60 9.78 1.25 -17.73
CA GLU A 60 10.94 2.13 -17.78
C GLU A 60 10.62 3.60 -17.50
N LYS A 61 9.37 4.02 -17.65
CA LYS A 61 8.92 5.38 -17.32
C LYS A 61 8.68 5.59 -15.82
N PHE A 62 9.03 4.62 -15.01
CA PHE A 62 8.81 4.69 -13.57
C PHE A 62 10.09 4.40 -12.80
N CYS A 63 10.32 5.14 -11.74
CA CYS A 63 11.46 4.98 -10.86
C CYS A 63 11.57 3.55 -10.33
N SER A 64 12.72 2.92 -10.52
CA SER A 64 12.98 1.53 -10.11
C SER A 64 12.93 1.32 -8.60
N SER A 65 13.12 2.39 -7.81
CA SER A 65 13.06 2.33 -6.34
C SER A 65 11.66 2.63 -5.78
N CYS A 66 11.09 3.80 -6.11
CA CYS A 66 9.87 4.29 -5.46
C CYS A 66 8.62 4.24 -6.35
N GLY A 67 8.76 3.86 -7.62
CA GLY A 67 7.64 3.74 -8.55
C GLY A 67 7.05 5.07 -9.06
N LYS A 68 7.59 6.23 -8.67
CA LYS A 68 7.17 7.54 -9.19
C LYS A 68 7.41 7.62 -10.71
N ILE A 69 6.51 8.27 -11.45
CA ILE A 69 6.71 8.50 -12.89
C ILE A 69 7.93 9.38 -13.11
N LEU A 70 8.75 9.00 -14.09
CA LEU A 70 9.93 9.75 -14.54
C LEU A 70 9.52 10.69 -15.68
N ILE A 71 9.97 11.93 -15.68
CA ILE A 71 9.69 12.92 -16.72
C ILE A 71 10.89 13.00 -17.68
N SER A 72 12.07 13.24 -17.15
CA SER A 72 13.32 13.35 -17.90
C SER A 72 14.43 12.47 -17.34
N GLU A 73 14.20 11.87 -16.19
CA GLU A 73 15.17 11.00 -15.53
C GLU A 73 15.17 9.60 -16.14
N LYS A 74 16.29 8.89 -15.97
CA LYS A 74 16.43 7.48 -16.29
C LYS A 74 16.57 6.68 -15.00
N GLU A 75 15.90 5.54 -14.92
CA GLU A 75 15.97 4.53 -13.88
C GLU A 75 15.50 5.01 -12.47
N PHE A 76 16.06 6.11 -11.95
CA PHE A 76 15.71 6.65 -10.61
C PHE A 76 15.30 8.11 -10.69
N CYS A 77 14.26 8.49 -9.95
CA CYS A 77 13.87 9.89 -9.79
C CYS A 77 14.93 10.66 -8.97
N THR A 78 14.88 11.98 -9.03
CA THR A 78 15.84 12.88 -8.34
C THR A 78 15.97 12.56 -6.85
N ASP A 79 14.83 12.35 -6.15
CA ASP A 79 14.83 12.05 -4.71
C ASP A 79 15.50 10.71 -4.39
N CYS A 80 15.25 9.68 -5.21
CA CYS A 80 15.86 8.37 -5.02
C CYS A 80 17.36 8.38 -5.34
N ARG A 81 17.79 9.13 -6.37
CA ARG A 81 19.21 9.33 -6.66
C ARG A 81 19.95 10.04 -5.54
N ALA A 82 19.36 11.09 -4.98
CA ALA A 82 19.95 11.79 -3.82
C ALA A 82 20.14 10.82 -2.63
N LYS A 83 19.11 10.03 -2.30
CA LYS A 83 19.21 9.03 -1.22
C LYS A 83 20.26 7.94 -1.49
N LEU A 84 20.41 7.51 -2.73
CA LEU A 84 21.44 6.51 -3.10
C LEU A 84 22.86 7.08 -2.92
N ARG A 85 23.09 8.31 -3.35
CA ARG A 85 24.37 9.01 -3.15
C ARG A 85 24.69 9.21 -1.66
N GLU A 86 23.72 9.63 -0.87
CA GLU A 86 23.90 9.78 0.57
C GLU A 86 24.31 8.44 1.23
N LYS A 87 23.68 7.33 0.82
CA LYS A 87 24.06 6.00 1.30
C LYS A 87 25.47 5.59 0.89
N GLU A 88 25.88 5.89 -0.33
CA GLU A 88 27.22 5.59 -0.80
C GLU A 88 28.27 6.38 -0.01
N ASN A 89 28.00 7.66 0.25
CA ASN A 89 28.88 8.50 1.06
C ASN A 89 29.03 7.98 2.50
N LEU A 90 27.89 7.62 3.13
CA LEU A 90 27.91 7.05 4.49
C LEU A 90 28.66 5.72 4.57
N ARG A 91 28.52 4.84 3.57
CA ARG A 91 29.26 3.59 3.49
C ARG A 91 30.77 3.80 3.32
N THR A 92 31.16 4.85 2.60
CA THR A 92 32.56 5.24 2.43
C THR A 92 33.15 5.76 3.74
N GLU A 93 32.41 6.62 4.43
CA GLU A 93 32.80 7.16 5.77
C GLU A 93 32.89 6.07 6.83
N GLU A 94 31.94 5.09 6.84
CA GLU A 94 31.97 3.96 7.76
C GLU A 94 33.16 3.03 7.47
N ARG A 95 33.49 2.80 6.19
CA ARG A 95 34.70 2.03 5.80
C ARG A 95 36.00 2.71 6.20
N GLU A 96 36.04 4.04 6.17
CA GLU A 96 37.20 4.82 6.63
C GLU A 96 37.30 4.84 8.16
N LYS A 97 36.16 4.91 8.87
CA LYS A 97 36.11 4.86 10.35
C LYS A 97 36.35 3.47 10.93
N SER A 98 35.86 2.40 10.28
CA SER A 98 36.07 1.00 10.71
C SER A 98 37.53 0.55 10.61
N LYS A 99 38.39 1.31 9.92
CA LYS A 99 39.83 1.13 9.98
C LYS A 99 40.47 1.74 11.22
N LYS A 100 39.72 2.46 12.07
CA LYS A 100 40.24 3.21 13.19
C LYS A 100 39.68 2.89 14.57
N GLU A 101 38.50 2.26 14.72
CA GLU A 101 37.97 1.94 16.07
C GLU A 101 36.88 0.86 16.06
N ASP A 102 36.95 0.02 17.12
CA ASP A 102 35.94 -0.95 17.52
C ASP A 102 34.66 -0.25 18.01
N CYS A 103 33.52 -0.83 17.67
CA CYS A 103 32.25 -0.73 18.37
C CYS A 103 31.43 0.58 18.30
N ALA A 104 30.66 0.75 17.20
CA ALA A 104 29.37 1.41 17.29
C ALA A 104 28.41 0.82 16.25
N LYS A 105 27.26 0.28 16.71
CA LYS A 105 26.20 -0.22 15.83
C LYS A 105 25.71 0.90 14.92
N PRO A 106 25.73 0.72 13.56
CA PRO A 106 25.26 1.75 12.64
C PRO A 106 23.78 2.05 12.86
N LEU A 107 23.42 3.33 12.89
CA LEU A 107 22.04 3.78 12.82
C LEU A 107 21.47 3.32 11.46
N LEU A 108 20.58 2.34 11.46
CA LEU A 108 19.93 1.81 10.27
C LEU A 108 19.17 2.92 9.53
N ILE A 109 19.71 3.34 8.40
CA ILE A 109 19.06 4.30 7.50
C ILE A 109 17.86 3.60 6.86
N GLN A 110 16.72 4.25 6.94
CA GLN A 110 15.33 3.77 6.70
C GLN A 110 15.03 3.10 5.34
N SER A 111 15.97 2.96 4.43
CA SER A 111 15.72 2.50 3.07
C SER A 111 16.11 1.04 2.77
N ASP A 112 16.64 0.30 3.74
CA ASP A 112 17.24 -1.02 3.49
C ASP A 112 16.26 -2.20 3.59
N PHE A 113 15.01 -1.96 4.00
CA PHE A 113 14.03 -3.03 4.20
C PHE A 113 13.16 -3.31 2.98
N LEU A 114 12.94 -2.31 2.12
CA LEU A 114 12.15 -2.45 0.90
C LEU A 114 13.07 -2.65 -0.31
N LYS A 115 12.79 -3.69 -1.11
CA LYS A 115 13.49 -3.91 -2.38
C LYS A 115 13.04 -2.89 -3.43
N LYS A 116 11.73 -2.66 -3.54
CA LYS A 116 11.10 -1.79 -4.55
C LYS A 116 9.71 -1.38 -4.08
N VAL A 117 9.21 -0.26 -4.59
CA VAL A 117 7.82 0.13 -4.44
C VAL A 117 7.18 0.31 -5.80
N TYR A 118 6.01 -0.27 -5.98
CA TYR A 118 5.13 0.00 -7.12
C TYR A 118 4.06 0.99 -6.70
N THR A 119 3.79 1.94 -7.59
CA THR A 119 2.67 2.89 -7.46
C THR A 119 1.91 2.93 -8.78
N ILE A 120 0.60 3.11 -8.74
CA ILE A 120 -0.24 3.02 -9.94
C ILE A 120 -0.64 4.42 -10.42
N TYR A 121 -1.14 5.26 -9.53
CA TYR A 121 -1.73 6.56 -9.86
C TYR A 121 -0.92 7.71 -9.28
N PRO A 122 -0.80 8.85 -10.01
CA PRO A 122 -0.33 10.08 -9.41
C PRO A 122 -1.38 10.63 -8.43
N TYR A 123 -0.94 11.16 -7.29
CA TYR A 123 -1.83 11.83 -6.33
C TYR A 123 -2.33 13.18 -6.84
N LYS A 124 -1.55 13.86 -7.71
CA LYS A 124 -1.93 15.15 -8.27
C LYS A 124 -3.11 15.05 -9.24
N GLY A 125 -3.92 16.12 -9.32
CA GLY A 125 -5.09 16.17 -10.19
C GLY A 125 -6.20 15.21 -9.76
N ARG A 126 -6.81 14.53 -10.73
CA ARG A 126 -7.96 13.62 -10.53
C ARG A 126 -7.67 12.46 -9.58
N GLY A 127 -6.44 11.97 -9.52
CA GLY A 127 -6.07 10.93 -8.56
C GLY A 127 -6.27 11.36 -7.11
N GLY A 128 -5.88 12.59 -6.77
CA GLY A 128 -6.11 13.15 -5.44
C GLY A 128 -7.59 13.37 -5.12
N GLU A 129 -8.40 13.71 -6.12
CA GLU A 129 -9.86 13.82 -5.98
C GLU A 129 -10.49 12.47 -5.68
N LEU A 130 -10.18 11.45 -6.46
CA LEU A 130 -10.65 10.08 -6.25
C LEU A 130 -10.28 9.55 -4.87
N LEU A 131 -9.06 9.79 -4.43
CA LEU A 131 -8.62 9.37 -3.10
C LEU A 131 -9.36 10.11 -1.99
N ARG A 132 -9.65 11.40 -2.15
CA ARG A 132 -10.45 12.17 -1.18
C ARG A 132 -11.88 11.66 -1.08
N LEU A 133 -12.51 11.32 -2.22
CA LEU A 133 -13.84 10.70 -2.24
C LEU A 133 -13.84 9.40 -1.43
N TRP A 134 -12.88 8.55 -1.69
CA TRP A 134 -12.75 7.28 -0.96
C TRP A 134 -12.46 7.48 0.54
N LYS A 135 -11.41 8.26 0.86
CA LYS A 135 -10.94 8.44 2.24
C LYS A 135 -11.85 9.31 3.10
N ASN A 136 -12.31 10.44 2.57
CA ASN A 136 -12.93 11.49 3.38
C ASN A 136 -14.45 11.52 3.25
N GLN A 137 -14.98 11.15 2.07
CA GLN A 137 -16.42 11.14 1.82
C GLN A 137 -17.06 9.76 2.01
N ASN A 138 -16.29 8.79 2.53
CA ASN A 138 -16.77 7.44 2.85
C ASN A 138 -17.35 6.68 1.63
N MET A 139 -16.92 7.01 0.41
CA MET A 139 -17.37 6.33 -0.81
C MET A 139 -16.71 4.95 -0.93
N ARG A 140 -17.15 4.02 -0.09
CA ARG A 140 -16.54 2.69 0.07
C ARG A 140 -16.54 1.86 -1.22
N GLY A 141 -17.43 2.15 -2.19
CA GLY A 141 -17.46 1.52 -3.50
C GLY A 141 -16.14 1.60 -4.28
N PHE A 142 -15.28 2.59 -3.98
CA PHE A 142 -13.94 2.66 -4.56
C PHE A 142 -13.03 1.49 -4.20
N ALA A 143 -13.28 0.80 -3.08
CA ALA A 143 -12.50 -0.38 -2.72
C ALA A 143 -12.61 -1.49 -3.78
N GLU A 144 -13.80 -1.67 -4.38
CA GLU A 144 -14.02 -2.62 -5.49
C GLU A 144 -13.25 -2.23 -6.74
N ILE A 145 -13.32 -0.92 -7.11
CA ILE A 145 -12.61 -0.39 -8.28
C ILE A 145 -11.09 -0.58 -8.15
N TYR A 146 -10.53 -0.19 -7.00
CA TYR A 146 -9.10 -0.31 -6.77
C TYR A 146 -8.65 -1.77 -6.60
N ALA A 147 -9.51 -2.65 -6.09
CA ALA A 147 -9.22 -4.07 -6.06
C ALA A 147 -9.11 -4.66 -7.48
N SER A 148 -10.01 -4.26 -8.40
CA SER A 148 -9.91 -4.64 -9.80
C SER A 148 -8.61 -4.13 -10.43
N ALA A 149 -8.25 -2.88 -10.19
CA ALA A 149 -7.02 -2.28 -10.70
C ALA A 149 -5.76 -3.01 -10.20
N ILE A 150 -5.70 -3.32 -8.90
CA ILE A 150 -4.58 -4.07 -8.32
C ILE A 150 -4.53 -5.50 -8.87
N ALA A 151 -5.67 -6.17 -8.99
CA ALA A 151 -5.71 -7.52 -9.54
C ALA A 151 -5.17 -7.56 -10.97
N SER A 152 -5.60 -6.62 -11.83
CA SER A 152 -5.07 -6.49 -13.19
C SER A 152 -3.58 -6.15 -13.21
N PHE A 153 -3.13 -5.30 -12.28
CA PHE A 153 -1.71 -4.97 -12.16
C PHE A 153 -0.87 -6.20 -11.76
N ILE A 154 -1.31 -6.97 -10.77
CA ILE A 154 -0.65 -8.21 -10.32
C ILE A 154 -0.63 -9.26 -11.44
N GLU A 155 -1.72 -9.41 -12.17
CA GLU A 155 -1.83 -10.34 -13.31
C GLU A 155 -0.80 -9.99 -14.40
N GLY A 156 -0.59 -8.71 -14.68
CA GLY A 156 0.38 -8.22 -15.65
C GLY A 156 1.84 -8.23 -15.17
N MET A 157 2.12 -8.60 -13.90
CA MET A 157 3.45 -8.59 -13.29
C MET A 157 3.82 -9.98 -12.75
N PRO A 158 4.47 -10.84 -13.56
CA PRO A 158 4.77 -12.23 -13.16
C PRO A 158 5.49 -12.36 -11.82
N GLU A 159 6.39 -11.43 -11.50
CA GLU A 159 7.15 -11.44 -10.25
C GLU A 159 6.32 -11.13 -8.99
N LEU A 160 5.07 -10.67 -9.16
CA LEU A 160 4.13 -10.39 -8.06
C LEU A 160 3.04 -11.44 -7.91
N GLN A 161 2.88 -12.32 -8.90
CA GLN A 161 1.84 -13.35 -8.87
C GLN A 161 2.08 -14.32 -7.72
N ASN A 162 1.00 -14.70 -7.04
CA ASN A 162 0.99 -15.59 -5.88
C ASN A 162 1.81 -15.12 -4.67
N VAL A 163 2.35 -13.89 -4.68
CA VAL A 163 3.03 -13.30 -3.53
C VAL A 163 1.99 -12.79 -2.54
N PRO A 164 2.02 -13.22 -1.26
CA PRO A 164 1.05 -12.75 -0.28
C PRO A 164 1.18 -11.26 0.00
N MET A 165 0.03 -10.58 0.10
CA MET A 165 -0.04 -9.15 0.40
C MET A 165 -0.35 -8.91 1.88
N VAL A 166 0.39 -8.01 2.48
CA VAL A 166 0.27 -7.59 3.87
C VAL A 166 -0.32 -6.18 3.90
N PRO A 167 -1.58 -5.99 4.29
CA PRO A 167 -2.15 -4.66 4.43
C PRO A 167 -1.45 -3.89 5.54
N VAL A 168 -1.15 -2.60 5.28
CA VAL A 168 -0.66 -1.68 6.31
C VAL A 168 -1.71 -1.60 7.42
N PRO A 169 -1.32 -1.86 8.68
CA PRO A 169 -2.30 -1.90 9.77
C PRO A 169 -2.87 -0.51 10.05
N PRO A 170 -4.20 -0.39 10.20
CA PRO A 170 -4.87 0.88 10.45
C PRO A 170 -4.47 1.47 11.81
N ARG A 171 -4.59 2.79 11.95
CA ARG A 171 -4.47 3.44 13.26
C ARG A 171 -5.68 3.09 14.12
N PRO A 172 -5.53 2.54 15.33
CA PRO A 172 -6.66 2.14 16.17
C PRO A 172 -7.66 3.28 16.43
N LYS A 173 -7.19 4.50 16.67
CA LYS A 173 -8.05 5.70 16.82
C LYS A 173 -8.90 5.98 15.59
N LYS A 174 -8.37 5.75 14.38
CA LYS A 174 -9.12 5.93 13.13
C LYS A 174 -10.26 4.92 13.02
N ILE A 175 -10.03 3.66 13.37
CA ILE A 175 -11.10 2.65 13.40
C ILE A 175 -12.19 3.02 14.39
N LYS A 176 -11.81 3.46 15.61
CA LYS A 176 -12.79 3.89 16.62
C LYS A 176 -13.67 5.06 16.16
N SER A 177 -13.08 6.05 15.47
CA SER A 177 -13.79 7.25 15.03
C SER A 177 -14.58 7.06 13.73
N LYS A 178 -14.06 6.26 12.78
CA LYS A 178 -14.60 6.12 11.42
C LYS A 178 -15.41 4.83 11.22
N GLY A 179 -15.18 3.82 12.05
CA GLY A 179 -15.84 2.52 11.96
C GLY A 179 -15.32 1.59 10.86
N TRP A 180 -14.41 2.05 9.99
CA TRP A 180 -13.86 1.28 8.87
C TRP A 180 -12.46 1.76 8.45
N ASP A 181 -11.77 0.92 7.67
CA ASP A 181 -10.48 1.26 7.07
C ASP A 181 -10.48 0.92 5.58
N GLN A 182 -9.98 1.85 4.76
CA GLN A 182 -9.97 1.71 3.31
C GLN A 182 -9.09 0.55 2.83
N ILE A 183 -7.96 0.30 3.50
CA ILE A 183 -7.05 -0.78 3.10
C ILE A 183 -7.61 -2.14 3.51
N GLU A 184 -8.32 -2.22 4.64
CA GLU A 184 -9.01 -3.47 5.01
C GLU A 184 -10.18 -3.77 4.07
N ASP A 185 -11.00 -2.77 3.70
CA ASP A 185 -12.05 -2.95 2.69
C ASP A 185 -11.48 -3.42 1.34
N LEU A 186 -10.42 -2.77 0.88
CA LEU A 186 -9.69 -3.15 -0.33
C LEU A 186 -9.18 -4.60 -0.25
N SER A 187 -8.57 -4.96 0.87
CA SER A 187 -8.05 -6.31 1.13
C SER A 187 -9.13 -7.37 1.10
N LEU A 188 -10.35 -7.06 1.58
CA LEU A 188 -11.49 -7.98 1.51
C LEU A 188 -11.91 -8.27 0.06
N TYR A 189 -11.95 -7.26 -0.82
CA TYR A 189 -12.23 -7.48 -2.23
C TYR A 189 -11.13 -8.28 -2.93
N LEU A 190 -9.85 -7.96 -2.69
CA LEU A 190 -8.71 -8.70 -3.23
C LEU A 190 -8.76 -10.17 -2.83
N GLU A 191 -9.04 -10.46 -1.55
CA GLU A 191 -9.11 -11.81 -1.01
C GLU A 191 -10.33 -12.58 -1.51
N GLN A 192 -11.53 -11.96 -1.47
CA GLN A 192 -12.79 -12.67 -1.67
C GLN A 192 -13.25 -12.71 -3.14
N ILE A 193 -12.91 -11.71 -3.92
CA ILE A 193 -13.32 -11.61 -5.33
C ILE A 193 -12.20 -12.10 -6.26
N TYR A 194 -10.95 -11.64 -6.00
CA TYR A 194 -9.81 -11.94 -6.88
C TYR A 194 -8.94 -13.10 -6.40
N ASN A 195 -9.26 -13.72 -5.24
CA ASN A 195 -8.50 -14.85 -4.63
C ASN A 195 -7.01 -14.55 -4.41
N LEU A 196 -6.65 -13.27 -4.22
CA LEU A 196 -5.29 -12.91 -3.91
C LEU A 196 -4.98 -13.19 -2.44
N PRO A 197 -3.81 -13.76 -2.11
CA PRO A 197 -3.48 -14.13 -0.74
C PRO A 197 -3.22 -12.89 0.13
N ILE A 198 -4.04 -12.70 1.16
CA ILE A 198 -3.91 -11.58 2.11
C ILE A 198 -3.48 -12.09 3.48
N LEU A 199 -2.34 -11.59 3.97
CA LEU A 199 -1.76 -11.96 5.26
C LEU A 199 -1.83 -10.79 6.25
N ARG A 200 -2.74 -10.83 7.21
CA ARG A 200 -2.94 -9.78 8.23
C ARG A 200 -2.06 -9.99 9.46
N CYS A 201 -0.74 -10.05 9.26
CA CYS A 201 0.23 -10.37 10.30
C CYS A 201 0.74 -9.15 11.07
N LEU A 202 0.51 -7.93 10.60
CA LEU A 202 0.97 -6.72 11.27
C LEU A 202 -0.10 -6.11 12.18
N LYS A 203 0.36 -5.45 13.26
CA LYS A 203 -0.44 -4.66 14.19
C LYS A 203 0.22 -3.31 14.42
N ARG A 204 -0.59 -2.28 14.63
CA ARG A 204 -0.14 -0.92 14.95
C ARG A 204 -0.66 -0.50 16.31
N MET A 205 0.22 0.12 17.13
CA MET A 205 -0.20 0.79 18.36
C MET A 205 -0.51 2.26 18.11
N ASP A 206 -1.40 2.83 18.91
CA ASP A 206 -1.65 4.26 18.91
C ASP A 206 -0.42 5.01 19.42
N GLY A 207 0.01 6.03 18.68
CA GLY A 207 0.95 7.02 19.17
C GLY A 207 0.21 8.27 19.62
N ALA A 208 0.82 9.07 20.50
CA ALA A 208 0.29 10.37 20.87
C ALA A 208 -0.01 11.21 19.62
N SER A 209 -1.25 11.73 19.53
CA SER A 209 -1.71 12.55 18.43
C SER A 209 -1.13 13.96 18.60
N GLN A 210 -0.08 14.28 17.86
CA GLN A 210 0.30 15.69 17.68
C GLN A 210 0.04 16.08 16.22
N LYS A 211 -0.95 16.92 16.02
CA LYS A 211 -1.42 17.40 14.70
C LYS A 211 -0.42 18.29 13.95
N SER A 212 0.77 18.59 14.53
CA SER A 212 1.75 19.59 14.04
C SER A 212 3.17 19.05 13.85
N LEU A 213 3.37 17.78 13.51
CA LEU A 213 4.72 17.24 13.36
C LEU A 213 5.26 17.39 11.93
N SER A 214 6.51 17.90 11.80
CA SER A 214 7.28 17.92 10.56
C SER A 214 7.48 16.50 9.97
N LYS A 215 7.91 16.41 8.70
CA LYS A 215 8.13 15.11 8.01
C LYS A 215 9.09 14.20 8.79
N GLU A 216 10.16 14.75 9.37
CA GLU A 216 11.19 14.03 10.16
C GLU A 216 10.60 13.48 11.47
N LYS A 217 9.78 14.27 12.17
CA LYS A 217 9.11 13.85 13.41
C LYS A 217 8.02 12.80 13.17
N ARG A 218 7.45 12.69 11.96
CA ARG A 218 6.53 11.59 11.62
C ARG A 218 7.24 10.25 11.54
N ALA A 219 8.46 10.23 11.02
CA ALA A 219 9.27 9.00 10.95
C ALA A 219 9.63 8.49 12.35
N SER A 220 10.18 9.35 13.23
CA SER A 220 10.53 8.96 14.61
C SER A 220 9.33 8.48 15.43
N ASN A 221 8.13 9.00 15.19
CA ASN A 221 6.90 8.58 15.87
C ASN A 221 6.36 7.21 15.44
N LEU A 222 6.85 6.63 14.35
CA LEU A 222 6.42 5.30 13.88
C LEU A 222 7.36 4.18 14.33
N LYS A 223 8.58 4.51 14.75
CA LYS A 223 9.56 3.53 15.24
C LYS A 223 8.98 2.78 16.45
N GLY A 224 8.93 1.45 16.38
CA GLY A 224 8.38 0.60 17.44
C GLY A 224 6.85 0.54 17.57
N LYS A 225 6.09 1.19 16.65
CA LYS A 225 4.61 1.18 16.69
C LYS A 225 3.96 0.16 15.76
N ILE A 226 4.70 -0.40 14.80
CA ILE A 226 4.25 -1.46 13.91
C ILE A 226 5.07 -2.70 14.22
N PHE A 227 4.42 -3.81 14.48
CA PHE A 227 5.04 -5.07 14.88
C PHE A 227 4.20 -6.27 14.41
N LEU A 228 4.82 -7.44 14.38
CA LEU A 228 4.13 -8.69 14.07
C LEU A 228 3.13 -9.04 15.18
N LYS A 229 1.96 -9.50 14.79
CA LYS A 229 1.00 -10.08 15.71
C LYS A 229 1.60 -11.38 16.26
N ARG A 230 1.71 -11.50 17.58
CA ARG A 230 1.99 -12.79 18.20
C ARG A 230 0.79 -13.71 17.94
N GLN A 231 1.01 -14.83 17.28
CA GLN A 231 0.00 -15.88 17.26
C GLN A 231 -0.11 -16.45 18.66
N LYS A 232 -1.32 -16.48 19.21
CA LYS A 232 -1.59 -17.27 20.39
C LYS A 232 -1.53 -18.73 19.95
N SER A 233 -0.40 -19.40 20.18
CA SER A 233 -0.35 -20.84 20.05
C SER A 233 -1.19 -21.45 21.17
N PHE A 234 -2.14 -22.31 20.84
CA PHE A 234 -2.88 -23.12 21.81
C PHE A 234 -2.02 -24.26 22.39
N SER A 235 -0.77 -24.40 21.96
CA SER A 235 0.18 -25.40 22.49
C SER A 235 1.23 -24.74 23.37
N LYS A 236 1.46 -25.33 24.54
CA LYS A 236 2.50 -24.93 25.52
C LYS A 236 3.94 -25.21 25.06
N SER A 237 4.19 -25.54 23.80
CA SER A 237 5.52 -25.76 23.25
C SER A 237 6.07 -24.45 22.67
N GLU A 238 7.17 -24.01 23.22
CA GLU A 238 7.84 -22.72 23.09
C GLU A 238 8.54 -22.47 21.76
N ASP A 239 8.25 -22.90 20.61
CA ASP A 239 9.08 -22.63 19.42
C ASP A 239 8.37 -22.60 18.05
N LEU A 240 7.09 -22.24 17.97
CA LEU A 240 6.52 -21.92 16.68
C LEU A 240 6.71 -20.44 16.34
N LYS A 241 7.95 -20.07 15.94
CA LYS A 241 8.17 -18.86 15.15
C LYS A 241 7.26 -18.97 13.92
N THR A 242 6.29 -18.07 13.81
CA THR A 242 5.47 -17.96 12.59
C THR A 242 6.43 -17.74 11.42
N VAL A 243 6.66 -18.78 10.62
CA VAL A 243 7.54 -18.69 9.46
C VAL A 243 6.78 -17.85 8.42
N LEU A 244 7.21 -16.61 8.26
CA LEU A 244 6.68 -15.74 7.20
C LEU A 244 7.13 -16.25 5.83
N PRO A 245 6.32 -16.05 4.77
CA PRO A 245 6.78 -16.25 3.40
C PRO A 245 8.05 -15.47 3.12
N GLU A 246 8.94 -16.06 2.31
CA GLU A 246 10.21 -15.42 1.95
C GLU A 246 10.03 -14.07 1.25
N LYS A 247 8.96 -13.94 0.47
CA LYS A 247 8.60 -12.73 -0.28
C LYS A 247 7.20 -12.27 0.08
N LEU A 248 7.06 -10.97 0.35
CA LEU A 248 5.79 -10.33 0.73
C LEU A 248 5.63 -8.98 0.04
N ILE A 249 4.37 -8.63 -0.24
CA ILE A 249 3.97 -7.31 -0.74
C ILE A 249 3.27 -6.55 0.37
N ILE A 250 3.73 -5.36 0.73
CA ILE A 250 3.00 -4.45 1.62
C ILE A 250 2.03 -3.62 0.79
N LEU A 251 0.75 -3.62 1.19
CA LEU A 251 -0.32 -2.89 0.52
C LEU A 251 -0.70 -1.63 1.30
N ASP A 252 -0.63 -0.46 0.64
CA ASP A 252 -1.07 0.84 1.20
C ASP A 252 -1.81 1.67 0.15
N ASP A 253 -2.48 2.74 0.58
CA ASP A 253 -3.20 3.64 -0.32
C ASP A 253 -2.28 4.68 -0.97
N VAL A 254 -1.40 5.33 -0.20
CA VAL A 254 -0.54 6.43 -0.68
C VAL A 254 0.87 6.28 -0.18
N MET A 255 1.80 6.34 -1.09
CA MET A 255 3.21 6.55 -0.77
C MET A 255 3.54 8.04 -0.84
N THR A 256 3.99 8.60 0.27
CA THR A 256 4.58 9.96 0.35
C THR A 256 6.10 9.83 0.52
N THR A 257 6.56 9.71 1.76
CA THR A 257 7.98 9.51 2.10
C THR A 257 8.39 8.03 2.10
N GLY A 258 7.44 7.11 2.06
CA GLY A 258 7.67 5.66 2.23
C GLY A 258 7.91 5.21 3.68
N ALA A 259 7.87 6.13 4.66
CA ALA A 259 8.17 5.80 6.05
C ALA A 259 7.27 4.67 6.62
N THR A 260 5.96 4.72 6.36
CA THR A 260 5.04 3.66 6.81
C THR A 260 5.40 2.30 6.24
N LEU A 261 5.68 2.24 4.93
CA LEU A 261 6.09 1.01 4.25
C LEU A 261 7.40 0.47 4.84
N ASN A 262 8.38 1.34 5.11
CA ASN A 262 9.66 0.95 5.69
C ASN A 262 9.51 0.37 7.11
N PHE A 263 8.64 0.93 7.96
CA PHE A 263 8.37 0.36 9.28
C PHE A 263 7.65 -0.99 9.21
N CYS A 264 6.71 -1.15 8.27
CA CYS A 264 6.10 -2.44 8.02
C CYS A 264 7.14 -3.46 7.52
N ALA A 265 8.01 -3.04 6.59
CA ALA A 265 9.06 -3.90 6.04
C ALA A 265 10.07 -4.31 7.11
N ALA A 266 10.49 -3.39 7.99
CA ALA A 266 11.37 -3.71 9.12
C ALA A 266 10.77 -4.81 10.00
N ALA A 267 9.49 -4.66 10.40
CA ALA A 267 8.82 -5.67 11.21
C ALA A 267 8.70 -7.03 10.50
N LEU A 268 8.48 -7.05 9.17
CA LEU A 268 8.44 -8.29 8.39
C LEU A 268 9.82 -8.94 8.25
N LYS A 269 10.88 -8.13 8.08
CA LYS A 269 12.27 -8.61 8.05
C LYS A 269 12.70 -9.20 9.38
N GLU A 270 12.37 -8.54 10.50
CA GLU A 270 12.58 -9.07 11.86
C GLU A 270 11.86 -10.40 12.07
N GLY A 271 10.71 -10.60 11.40
CA GLY A 271 9.97 -11.86 11.38
C GLY A 271 10.50 -12.93 10.42
N GLY A 272 11.64 -12.68 9.74
CA GLY A 272 12.29 -13.66 8.86
C GLY A 272 11.95 -13.55 7.38
N CYS A 273 11.13 -12.58 6.93
CA CYS A 273 10.87 -12.36 5.51
C CYS A 273 12.14 -11.90 4.78
N LYS A 274 12.49 -12.54 3.65
CA LYS A 274 13.72 -12.23 2.91
C LYS A 274 13.56 -11.07 1.91
N GLU A 275 12.39 -10.93 1.30
CA GLU A 275 12.12 -9.90 0.30
C GLU A 275 10.80 -9.20 0.59
N VAL A 276 10.83 -7.87 0.67
CA VAL A 276 9.63 -7.05 0.90
C VAL A 276 9.50 -6.02 -0.21
N ILE A 277 8.34 -6.00 -0.85
CA ILE A 277 7.96 -5.07 -1.92
C ILE A 277 6.82 -4.20 -1.42
N GLY A 278 6.80 -2.92 -1.77
CA GLY A 278 5.67 -2.04 -1.54
C GLY A 278 4.74 -2.00 -2.76
N LEU A 279 3.43 -1.96 -2.54
CA LEU A 279 2.43 -1.66 -3.57
C LEU A 279 1.47 -0.62 -3.00
N CYS A 280 1.47 0.57 -3.61
CA CYS A 280 0.56 1.66 -3.26
C CYS A 280 -0.29 2.04 -4.46
N LEU A 281 -1.53 2.43 -4.20
CA LEU A 281 -2.38 2.95 -5.26
C LEU A 281 -1.85 4.28 -5.76
N PHE A 282 -1.50 5.20 -4.86
CA PHE A 282 -1.09 6.56 -5.21
C PHE A 282 0.33 6.89 -4.73
N PHE A 283 0.98 7.83 -5.44
CA PHE A 283 2.19 8.48 -4.98
C PHE A 283 2.05 10.01 -5.00
N ASP A 284 2.61 10.68 -3.98
CA ASP A 284 2.63 12.13 -3.81
C ASP A 284 4.06 12.67 -3.95
#